data_03088fdd91b7c6659e516f78b479068e
#
_entry.id   03088fdd91b7c6659e516f78b479068e
#
_cell.length_a   1.000
_cell.length_b   1.000
_cell.length_c   1.000
_cell.angle_alpha   90.00
_cell.angle_beta   90.00
_cell.angle_gamma   90.00
#
_symmetry.space_group_name_H-M   'P 1'
#
loop_
_entity.id
_entity.type
_entity.pdbx_description
1 polymer ?
#
loop_
_entity_poly.entity_id
_entity_poly.type
_entity_poly.pdbx_seq_one_letter_code
_entity_poly.pdbx_strand_id
1 'polypeptide(L)'
;VRAALCAADERKVAVIVKGTGKHTLDLLDFAVEHCLYAPETFDHVWLVYDKDDFPASDFDAMERKCNELSDGSRTFHALWSNPCFELWPLLHFRYTTAHMSASDCQHALAQEMSRDLGIEYRKNLDGLFEVVDGKRGEALQRVGRLVTYHRGLGNVKPSAQNPATKVGEIFDVIGPYLAG
;
A
#
# COMPACT_ATOMS: atom_id res chain seq x y z
N VAL A 1 3.73 0.09 6.04
CA VAL A 1 3.71 1.53 5.67
C VAL A 1 4.23 2.39 6.82
N ARG A 2 3.61 2.34 8.05
CA ARG A 2 4.04 3.19 9.17
C ARG A 2 5.53 3.06 9.49
N ALA A 3 6.07 1.85 9.57
CA ALA A 3 7.49 1.63 9.85
C ALA A 3 8.40 2.20 8.75
N ALA A 4 8.03 2.02 7.46
CA ALA A 4 8.75 2.62 6.35
C ALA A 4 8.79 4.15 6.45
N LEU A 5 7.68 4.78 6.83
CA LEU A 5 7.60 6.23 7.00
C LEU A 5 8.39 6.72 8.22
N CYS A 6 8.44 5.94 9.31
CA CYS A 6 9.27 6.26 10.48
C CYS A 6 10.78 6.13 10.21
N ALA A 7 11.19 5.42 9.15
CA ALA A 7 12.59 5.33 8.73
C ALA A 7 13.07 6.55 7.90
N ALA A 8 12.16 7.47 7.56
CA ALA A 8 12.52 8.69 6.84
C ALA A 8 13.33 9.65 7.73
N ASP A 9 14.27 10.39 7.11
CA ASP A 9 15.07 11.40 7.82
C ASP A 9 14.18 12.58 8.25
N GLU A 10 13.83 12.64 9.54
CA GLU A 10 12.95 13.67 10.12
C GLU A 10 13.45 15.11 9.93
N ARG A 11 14.73 15.30 9.59
CA ARG A 11 15.28 16.62 9.26
C ARG A 11 14.91 17.09 7.86
N LYS A 12 14.43 16.19 7.01
CA LYS A 12 14.13 16.44 5.60
C LYS A 12 12.65 16.29 5.28
N VAL A 13 11.94 15.46 6.03
CA VAL A 13 10.52 15.20 5.80
C VAL A 13 9.79 14.95 7.12
N ALA A 14 8.66 15.60 7.31
CA ALA A 14 7.75 15.34 8.42
C ALA A 14 6.66 14.36 7.97
N VAL A 15 6.47 13.30 8.73
CA VAL A 15 5.48 12.27 8.42
C VAL A 15 4.49 12.11 9.57
N ILE A 16 3.20 12.24 9.25
CA ILE A 16 2.10 12.02 10.20
C ILE A 16 1.32 10.78 9.76
N VAL A 17 1.18 9.80 10.65
CA VAL A 17 0.44 8.55 10.38
C VAL A 17 -0.80 8.47 11.24
N LYS A 18 -1.97 8.31 10.61
CA LYS A 18 -3.27 8.15 11.26
C LYS A 18 -3.85 6.76 10.92
N GLY A 19 -4.05 5.93 11.93
CA GLY A 19 -4.86 4.72 11.81
C GLY A 19 -6.31 5.07 12.08
N THR A 20 -7.21 4.82 11.13
CA THR A 20 -8.61 5.30 11.24
C THR A 20 -9.60 4.16 11.44
N GLY A 21 -9.28 2.93 10.99
CA GLY A 21 -10.25 1.84 10.91
C GLY A 21 -11.46 2.14 10.02
N LYS A 22 -11.36 3.18 9.18
CA LYS A 22 -12.43 3.62 8.28
C LYS A 22 -12.40 2.88 6.96
N HIS A 23 -13.56 2.82 6.34
CA HIS A 23 -13.75 2.20 5.03
C HIS A 23 -13.39 3.16 3.89
N THR A 24 -13.33 2.66 2.68
CA THR A 24 -12.77 3.31 1.49
C THR A 24 -13.17 4.78 1.31
N LEU A 25 -14.45 5.10 1.19
CA LEU A 25 -14.91 6.48 0.99
C LEU A 25 -14.84 7.31 2.27
N ASP A 26 -15.19 6.73 3.42
CA ASP A 26 -15.06 7.39 4.72
C ASP A 26 -13.60 7.73 5.06
N LEU A 27 -12.65 6.93 4.55
CA LEU A 27 -11.23 7.22 4.69
C LEU A 27 -10.83 8.47 3.91
N LEU A 28 -11.37 8.62 2.69
CA LEU A 28 -11.13 9.81 1.87
C LEU A 28 -11.71 11.05 2.53
N ASP A 29 -12.98 11.00 2.95
CA ASP A 29 -13.65 12.12 3.61
C ASP A 29 -12.88 12.52 4.89
N PHE A 30 -12.45 11.55 5.69
CA PHE A 30 -11.61 11.82 6.86
C PHE A 30 -10.27 12.50 6.48
N ALA A 31 -9.62 12.06 5.41
CA ALA A 31 -8.34 12.63 4.99
C ALA A 31 -8.52 14.09 4.52
N VAL A 32 -9.58 14.38 3.75
CA VAL A 32 -9.91 15.74 3.31
C VAL A 32 -10.21 16.63 4.51
N GLU A 33 -11.07 16.18 5.43
CA GLU A 33 -11.42 16.92 6.65
C GLU A 33 -10.17 17.20 7.49
N HIS A 34 -9.32 16.18 7.68
CA HIS A 34 -8.08 16.34 8.43
C HIS A 34 -7.16 17.38 7.79
N CYS A 35 -7.03 17.38 6.46
CA CYS A 35 -6.21 18.36 5.75
C CYS A 35 -6.76 19.80 5.83
N LEU A 36 -8.07 19.95 5.98
CA LEU A 36 -8.71 21.29 6.11
C LEU A 36 -8.51 21.91 7.50
N TYR A 37 -8.47 21.08 8.55
CA TYR A 37 -8.42 21.55 9.94
C TYR A 37 -7.09 21.35 10.64
N ALA A 38 -6.14 20.67 10.00
CA ALA A 38 -4.79 20.54 10.55
C ALA A 38 -4.04 21.88 10.52
N PRO A 39 -3.25 22.20 11.55
CA PRO A 39 -2.39 23.37 11.54
C PRO A 39 -1.21 23.23 10.56
N GLU A 40 -0.85 22.00 10.22
CA GLU A 40 0.21 21.69 9.27
C GLU A 40 -0.32 21.64 7.82
N THR A 41 0.56 21.95 6.87
CA THR A 41 0.31 21.72 5.44
C THR A 41 0.91 20.37 5.03
N PHE A 42 0.22 19.67 4.15
CA PHE A 42 0.68 18.36 3.61
C PHE A 42 0.86 18.46 2.11
N ASP A 43 2.06 18.14 1.62
CA ASP A 43 2.35 18.07 0.18
C ASP A 43 1.81 16.77 -0.42
N HIS A 44 1.85 15.67 0.36
CA HIS A 44 1.37 14.36 -0.04
C HIS A 44 0.45 13.74 1.02
N VAL A 45 -0.66 13.16 0.57
CA VAL A 45 -1.63 12.44 1.41
C VAL A 45 -1.82 11.05 0.85
N TRP A 46 -1.42 10.01 1.59
CA TRP A 46 -1.53 8.62 1.18
C TRP A 46 -2.70 7.92 1.88
N LEU A 47 -3.66 7.46 1.09
CA LEU A 47 -4.75 6.64 1.55
C LEU A 47 -4.38 5.17 1.31
N VAL A 48 -4.11 4.44 2.40
CA VAL A 48 -3.74 3.02 2.36
C VAL A 48 -4.94 2.18 2.75
N TYR A 49 -5.42 1.34 1.84
CA TYR A 49 -6.64 0.56 2.02
C TYR A 49 -6.62 -0.74 1.23
N ASP A 50 -7.44 -1.69 1.67
CA ASP A 50 -7.56 -3.01 1.10
C ASP A 50 -8.88 -3.15 0.33
N LYS A 51 -8.91 -4.08 -0.65
CA LYS A 51 -10.15 -4.41 -1.36
C LYS A 51 -11.13 -5.13 -0.44
N ASP A 52 -10.65 -6.09 0.35
CA ASP A 52 -11.48 -6.93 1.23
C ASP A 52 -12.88 -7.23 0.64
N ASP A 53 -13.92 -7.14 1.45
CA ASP A 53 -15.31 -7.37 1.06
C ASP A 53 -16.04 -6.08 0.61
N PHE A 54 -15.32 -4.96 0.41
CA PHE A 54 -15.93 -3.71 -0.03
C PHE A 54 -16.50 -3.77 -1.44
N PRO A 55 -17.56 -2.97 -1.72
CA PRO A 55 -18.10 -2.86 -3.07
C PRO A 55 -17.02 -2.47 -4.08
N ALA A 56 -16.98 -3.17 -5.21
CA ALA A 56 -16.03 -2.88 -6.27
C ALA A 56 -16.15 -1.45 -6.79
N SER A 57 -17.37 -0.90 -6.82
CA SER A 57 -17.64 0.49 -7.24
C SER A 57 -16.88 1.52 -6.41
N ASP A 58 -16.87 1.34 -5.09
CA ASP A 58 -16.27 2.29 -4.16
C ASP A 58 -14.75 2.18 -4.19
N PHE A 59 -14.24 0.93 -4.25
CA PHE A 59 -12.83 0.66 -4.41
C PHE A 59 -12.26 1.25 -5.71
N ASP A 60 -12.96 1.05 -6.84
CA ASP A 60 -12.55 1.56 -8.15
C ASP A 60 -12.65 3.09 -8.26
N ALA A 61 -13.55 3.72 -7.47
CA ALA A 61 -13.73 5.17 -7.51
C ALA A 61 -12.59 5.95 -6.84
N MET A 62 -11.86 5.33 -5.91
CA MET A 62 -10.88 6.03 -5.06
C MET A 62 -9.75 6.68 -5.84
N GLU A 63 -9.14 6.01 -6.83
CA GLU A 63 -8.07 6.60 -7.61
C GLU A 63 -8.53 7.87 -8.34
N ARG A 64 -9.71 7.81 -8.97
CA ARG A 64 -10.28 8.98 -9.66
C ARG A 64 -10.53 10.11 -8.67
N LYS A 65 -11.13 9.82 -7.50
CA LYS A 65 -11.40 10.82 -6.46
C LYS A 65 -10.11 11.45 -5.91
N CYS A 66 -9.06 10.65 -5.67
CA CYS A 66 -7.76 11.18 -5.27
C CYS A 66 -7.18 12.12 -6.32
N ASN A 67 -7.27 11.75 -7.61
CA ASN A 67 -6.81 12.60 -8.69
C ASN A 67 -7.59 13.91 -8.79
N GLU A 68 -8.92 13.87 -8.61
CA GLU A 68 -9.79 15.06 -8.62
C GLU A 68 -9.50 16.03 -7.46
N LEU A 69 -9.04 15.50 -6.31
CA LEU A 69 -8.69 16.28 -5.12
C LEU A 69 -7.24 16.81 -5.15
N SER A 70 -6.41 16.25 -6.01
CA SER A 70 -5.02 16.67 -6.16
C SER A 70 -4.93 17.99 -6.94
N ASP A 71 -4.05 18.88 -6.48
CA ASP A 71 -3.81 20.17 -7.11
C ASP A 71 -2.31 20.51 -7.12
N GLY A 72 -1.95 21.74 -7.45
CA GLY A 72 -0.55 22.17 -7.49
C GLY A 72 0.13 22.28 -6.12
N SER A 73 -0.63 22.21 -5.02
CA SER A 73 -0.12 22.32 -3.64
C SER A 73 -0.13 21.00 -2.88
N ARG A 74 -1.00 20.06 -3.26
CA ARG A 74 -1.18 18.80 -2.55
C ARG A 74 -1.54 17.66 -3.50
N THR A 75 -0.93 16.51 -3.30
CA THR A 75 -1.23 15.28 -4.06
C THR A 75 -1.84 14.22 -3.15
N PHE A 76 -3.03 13.72 -3.51
CA PHE A 76 -3.66 12.57 -2.88
C PHE A 76 -3.31 11.30 -3.64
N HIS A 77 -2.86 10.28 -2.93
CA HIS A 77 -2.44 8.99 -3.48
C HIS A 77 -3.33 7.87 -2.97
N ALA A 78 -3.88 7.08 -3.89
CA ALA A 78 -4.64 5.87 -3.57
C ALA A 78 -3.70 4.65 -3.56
N LEU A 79 -3.26 4.22 -2.39
CA LEU A 79 -2.37 3.07 -2.20
C LEU A 79 -3.19 1.85 -1.78
N TRP A 80 -3.80 1.19 -2.74
CA TRP A 80 -4.64 0.03 -2.50
C TRP A 80 -3.92 -1.29 -2.63
N SER A 81 -4.48 -2.34 -1.99
CA SER A 81 -4.12 -3.74 -2.18
C SER A 81 -5.36 -4.58 -2.48
N ASN A 82 -5.23 -5.54 -3.38
CA ASN A 82 -6.24 -6.53 -3.71
C ASN A 82 -5.58 -7.92 -3.74
N PRO A 83 -5.90 -8.82 -2.80
CA PRO A 83 -7.01 -8.75 -1.85
C PRO A 83 -6.73 -7.88 -0.61
N CYS A 84 -5.51 -7.89 -0.06
CA CYS A 84 -5.18 -7.25 1.21
C CYS A 84 -3.72 -6.77 1.25
N PHE A 85 -3.38 -5.98 2.27
CA PHE A 85 -2.06 -5.39 2.47
C PHE A 85 -0.93 -6.43 2.51
N GLU A 86 -1.20 -7.63 3.03
CA GLU A 86 -0.21 -8.71 3.12
C GLU A 86 0.36 -9.14 1.77
N LEU A 87 -0.28 -8.76 0.66
CA LEU A 87 0.29 -8.96 -0.66
C LEU A 87 1.62 -8.20 -0.84
N TRP A 88 1.72 -6.98 -0.30
CA TRP A 88 2.96 -6.20 -0.40
C TRP A 88 4.16 -6.93 0.23
N PRO A 89 4.15 -7.32 1.52
CA PRO A 89 5.25 -8.12 2.08
C PRO A 89 5.41 -9.49 1.40
N LEU A 90 4.36 -10.15 0.94
CA LEU A 90 4.46 -11.42 0.19
C LEU A 90 5.30 -11.26 -1.07
N LEU A 91 5.16 -10.14 -1.78
CA LEU A 91 5.94 -9.86 -3.00
C LEU A 91 7.44 -9.67 -2.73
N HIS A 92 7.89 -9.51 -1.50
CA HIS A 92 9.32 -9.54 -1.14
C HIS A 92 9.90 -10.96 -1.25
N PHE A 93 9.08 -11.99 -1.11
CA PHE A 93 9.51 -13.39 -1.14
C PHE A 93 9.24 -14.03 -2.50
N ARG A 94 8.04 -13.89 -3.04
CA ARG A 94 7.67 -14.56 -4.29
C ARG A 94 6.78 -13.73 -5.20
N TYR A 95 6.84 -14.05 -6.49
CA TYR A 95 5.88 -13.57 -7.49
C TYR A 95 4.72 -14.56 -7.62
N THR A 96 3.49 -14.06 -7.75
CA THR A 96 2.30 -14.87 -8.01
C THR A 96 1.29 -14.08 -8.85
N THR A 97 0.59 -14.76 -9.74
CA THR A 97 -0.55 -14.24 -10.50
C THR A 97 -1.84 -15.01 -10.17
N ALA A 98 -1.76 -15.98 -9.26
CA ALA A 98 -2.93 -16.75 -8.84
C ALA A 98 -3.91 -15.84 -8.08
N HIS A 99 -5.17 -15.84 -8.51
CA HIS A 99 -6.24 -15.20 -7.75
C HIS A 99 -6.28 -15.76 -6.32
N MET A 100 -6.38 -14.89 -5.33
CA MET A 100 -6.34 -15.31 -3.91
C MET A 100 -7.31 -14.48 -3.07
N SER A 101 -7.81 -15.09 -2.01
CA SER A 101 -8.49 -14.40 -0.93
C SER A 101 -7.50 -13.73 0.02
N ALA A 102 -7.99 -12.86 0.91
CA ALA A 102 -7.15 -12.28 1.97
C ALA A 102 -6.53 -13.38 2.86
N SER A 103 -7.30 -14.41 3.20
CA SER A 103 -6.81 -15.55 3.98
C SER A 103 -5.70 -16.33 3.27
N ASP A 104 -5.85 -16.58 1.95
CA ASP A 104 -4.80 -17.27 1.17
C ASP A 104 -3.52 -16.42 1.10
N CYS A 105 -3.65 -15.11 0.97
CA CYS A 105 -2.53 -14.18 0.96
C CYS A 105 -1.77 -14.20 2.30
N GLN A 106 -2.50 -14.14 3.41
CA GLN A 106 -1.94 -14.20 4.76
C GLN A 106 -1.24 -15.54 5.03
N HIS A 107 -1.87 -16.66 4.66
CA HIS A 107 -1.24 -17.97 4.78
C HIS A 107 0.02 -18.10 3.94
N ALA A 108 -0.01 -17.59 2.70
CA ALA A 108 1.15 -17.61 1.83
C ALA A 108 2.31 -16.78 2.43
N LEU A 109 2.03 -15.59 2.96
CA LEU A 109 3.05 -14.77 3.64
C LEU A 109 3.62 -15.51 4.86
N ALA A 110 2.77 -16.10 5.69
CA ALA A 110 3.20 -16.86 6.87
C ALA A 110 4.14 -18.03 6.50
N GLN A 111 3.83 -18.76 5.44
CA GLN A 111 4.68 -19.83 4.93
C GLN A 111 6.03 -19.34 4.46
N GLU A 112 6.06 -18.25 3.67
CA GLU A 112 7.31 -17.68 3.15
C GLU A 112 8.20 -17.15 4.30
N MET A 113 7.63 -16.42 5.25
CA MET A 113 8.37 -15.88 6.40
C MET A 113 8.92 -16.99 7.30
N SER A 114 8.13 -18.02 7.55
CA SER A 114 8.59 -19.18 8.33
C SER A 114 9.74 -19.91 7.61
N ARG A 115 9.60 -20.14 6.30
CA ARG A 115 10.59 -20.88 5.50
C ARG A 115 11.91 -20.10 5.34
N ASP A 116 11.83 -18.82 4.99
CA ASP A 116 13.02 -18.05 4.59
C ASP A 116 13.70 -17.34 5.79
N LEU A 117 12.94 -17.03 6.84
CA LEU A 117 13.42 -16.24 7.98
C LEU A 117 13.29 -16.94 9.33
N GLY A 118 12.55 -18.06 9.40
CA GLY A 118 12.23 -18.72 10.67
C GLY A 118 11.28 -17.88 11.56
N ILE A 119 10.56 -16.92 11.01
CA ILE A 119 9.68 -16.01 11.75
C ILE A 119 8.22 -16.45 11.56
N GLU A 120 7.50 -16.59 12.67
CA GLU A 120 6.06 -16.82 12.67
C GLU A 120 5.34 -15.48 12.36
N TYR A 121 4.69 -15.39 11.20
CA TYR A 121 3.89 -14.22 10.86
C TYR A 121 2.61 -14.14 11.70
N ARG A 122 2.33 -12.96 12.23
CA ARG A 122 1.05 -12.60 12.86
C ARG A 122 0.60 -11.26 12.30
N LYS A 123 -0.71 -11.07 12.17
CA LYS A 123 -1.26 -9.77 11.76
C LYS A 123 -0.75 -8.68 12.70
N ASN A 124 -0.31 -7.56 12.14
CA ASN A 124 0.35 -6.45 12.86
C ASN A 124 1.70 -6.82 13.51
N LEU A 125 2.45 -7.74 12.91
CA LEU A 125 3.80 -8.06 13.37
C LEU A 125 4.68 -6.79 13.42
N ASP A 126 5.17 -6.46 14.61
CA ASP A 126 6.13 -5.39 14.78
C ASP A 126 7.45 -5.73 14.06
N GLY A 127 8.08 -4.74 13.46
CA GLY A 127 9.34 -4.93 12.74
C GLY A 127 9.21 -5.60 11.36
N LEU A 128 7.99 -5.83 10.86
CA LEU A 128 7.80 -6.45 9.54
C LEU A 128 8.52 -5.70 8.42
N PHE A 129 8.53 -4.37 8.48
CA PHE A 129 9.20 -3.54 7.46
C PHE A 129 10.72 -3.82 7.45
N GLU A 130 11.36 -3.76 8.60
CA GLU A 130 12.80 -3.97 8.75
C GLU A 130 13.22 -5.36 8.26
N VAL A 131 12.37 -6.34 8.50
CA VAL A 131 12.61 -7.74 8.10
C VAL A 131 12.57 -7.93 6.58
N VAL A 132 11.67 -7.24 5.87
CA VAL A 132 11.47 -7.44 4.43
C VAL A 132 12.18 -6.40 3.57
N ASP A 133 12.54 -5.24 4.10
CA ASP A 133 13.01 -4.08 3.32
C ASP A 133 14.28 -4.36 2.49
N GLY A 134 15.14 -5.25 2.95
CA GLY A 134 16.29 -5.67 2.18
C GLY A 134 15.99 -6.28 0.80
N LYS A 135 14.74 -6.74 0.60
CA LYS A 135 14.22 -7.28 -0.68
C LYS A 135 13.27 -6.32 -1.40
N ARG A 136 13.20 -5.05 -1.00
CA ARG A 136 12.28 -4.04 -1.56
C ARG A 136 12.41 -3.92 -3.08
N GLY A 137 13.61 -3.91 -3.61
CA GLY A 137 13.85 -3.83 -5.06
C GLY A 137 13.21 -4.98 -5.83
N GLU A 138 13.28 -6.21 -5.29
CA GLU A 138 12.61 -7.37 -5.88
C GLU A 138 11.08 -7.25 -5.81
N ALA A 139 10.54 -6.76 -4.69
CA ALA A 139 9.11 -6.54 -4.54
C ALA A 139 8.58 -5.53 -5.57
N LEU A 140 9.27 -4.41 -5.75
CA LEU A 140 8.92 -3.40 -6.76
C LEU A 140 8.96 -3.96 -8.19
N GLN A 141 9.96 -4.77 -8.53
CA GLN A 141 10.00 -5.46 -9.83
C GLN A 141 8.81 -6.40 -10.02
N ARG A 142 8.43 -7.15 -8.97
CA ARG A 142 7.28 -8.07 -9.01
C ARG A 142 5.95 -7.31 -9.13
N VAL A 143 5.80 -6.14 -8.48
CA VAL A 143 4.67 -5.23 -8.70
C VAL A 143 4.60 -4.80 -10.16
N GLY A 144 5.70 -4.35 -10.75
CA GLY A 144 5.74 -3.98 -12.18
C GLY A 144 5.33 -5.11 -13.12
N ARG A 145 5.72 -6.36 -12.78
CA ARG A 145 5.27 -7.55 -13.53
C ARG A 145 3.77 -7.81 -13.38
N LEU A 146 3.17 -7.59 -12.20
CA LEU A 146 1.73 -7.71 -11.99
C LEU A 146 0.97 -6.65 -12.78
N VAL A 147 1.43 -5.41 -12.81
CA VAL A 147 0.86 -4.35 -13.64
C VAL A 147 0.85 -4.76 -15.12
N THR A 148 1.95 -5.29 -15.62
CA THR A 148 2.08 -5.78 -16.99
C THR A 148 1.14 -6.95 -17.26
N TYR A 149 1.04 -7.90 -16.33
CA TYR A 149 0.14 -9.05 -16.40
C TYR A 149 -1.33 -8.63 -16.51
N HIS A 150 -1.79 -7.78 -15.60
CA HIS A 150 -3.18 -7.31 -15.61
C HIS A 150 -3.51 -6.47 -16.84
N ARG A 151 -2.56 -5.64 -17.31
CA ARG A 151 -2.72 -4.90 -18.56
C ARG A 151 -2.87 -5.86 -19.75
N GLY A 152 -2.10 -6.93 -19.81
CA GLY A 152 -2.21 -7.96 -20.86
C GLY A 152 -3.55 -8.69 -20.86
N LEU A 153 -4.22 -8.79 -19.70
CA LEU A 153 -5.55 -9.36 -19.55
C LEU A 153 -6.70 -8.35 -19.80
N GLY A 154 -6.39 -7.07 -19.99
CA GLY A 154 -7.40 -6.01 -20.08
C GLY A 154 -8.08 -5.66 -18.74
N ASN A 155 -7.50 -6.06 -17.62
CA ASN A 155 -8.00 -5.71 -16.28
C ASN A 155 -7.63 -4.26 -15.94
N VAL A 156 -8.51 -3.33 -16.31
CA VAL A 156 -8.27 -1.88 -16.12
C VAL A 156 -8.65 -1.43 -14.71
N LYS A 157 -9.76 -1.98 -14.18
CA LYS A 157 -10.28 -1.58 -12.87
C LYS A 157 -9.46 -2.19 -11.73
N PRO A 158 -9.14 -1.45 -10.66
CA PRO A 158 -8.45 -1.98 -9.49
C PRO A 158 -9.10 -3.23 -8.90
N SER A 159 -10.43 -3.27 -8.83
CA SER A 159 -11.17 -4.42 -8.31
C SER A 159 -11.03 -5.70 -9.15
N ALA A 160 -10.70 -5.57 -10.44
CA ALA A 160 -10.46 -6.71 -11.34
C ALA A 160 -9.01 -7.21 -11.28
N GLN A 161 -8.11 -6.47 -10.62
CA GLN A 161 -6.69 -6.81 -10.51
C GLN A 161 -6.43 -7.57 -9.21
N ASN A 162 -6.58 -8.89 -9.23
CA ASN A 162 -6.25 -9.75 -8.10
C ASN A 162 -5.30 -10.88 -8.56
N PRO A 163 -4.06 -10.97 -7.99
CA PRO A 163 -3.50 -10.09 -6.96
C PRO A 163 -2.85 -8.82 -7.56
N ALA A 164 -3.00 -7.68 -6.88
CA ALA A 164 -2.26 -6.45 -7.21
C ALA A 164 -2.18 -5.50 -6.01
N THR A 165 -1.16 -4.63 -5.99
CA THR A 165 -0.99 -3.61 -4.94
C THR A 165 -0.26 -2.39 -5.47
N LYS A 166 -0.62 -1.22 -4.96
CA LYS A 166 0.06 0.06 -5.19
C LYS A 166 0.89 0.55 -4.01
N VAL A 167 0.96 -0.23 -2.92
CA VAL A 167 1.70 0.18 -1.71
C VAL A 167 3.15 0.57 -2.01
N GLY A 168 3.78 -0.07 -2.99
CA GLY A 168 5.15 0.24 -3.40
C GLY A 168 5.34 1.64 -3.99
N GLU A 169 4.28 2.29 -4.52
CA GLU A 169 4.37 3.64 -5.10
C GLU A 169 4.75 4.71 -4.05
N ILE A 170 4.58 4.45 -2.75
CA ILE A 170 5.01 5.37 -1.69
C ILE A 170 6.52 5.64 -1.78
N PHE A 171 7.31 4.67 -2.21
CA PHE A 171 8.76 4.79 -2.31
C PHE A 171 9.22 5.69 -3.45
N ASP A 172 8.37 6.00 -4.42
CA ASP A 172 8.67 6.97 -5.47
C ASP A 172 8.85 8.39 -4.88
N VAL A 173 8.12 8.66 -3.80
CA VAL A 173 8.17 9.96 -3.10
C VAL A 173 9.11 9.92 -1.90
N ILE A 174 8.97 8.93 -1.00
CA ILE A 174 9.75 8.91 0.24
C ILE A 174 11.15 8.31 0.08
N GLY A 175 11.40 7.54 -1.01
CA GLY A 175 12.67 6.84 -1.22
C GLY A 175 13.91 7.72 -1.04
N PRO A 176 13.95 8.96 -1.58
CA PRO A 176 15.09 9.87 -1.40
C PRO A 176 15.35 10.31 0.06
N TYR A 177 14.36 10.13 0.93
CA TYR A 177 14.41 10.55 2.34
C TYR A 177 14.62 9.39 3.31
N LEU A 178 14.62 8.15 2.84
CA LEU A 178 14.95 7.01 3.69
C LEU A 178 16.44 7.06 4.04
N ALA A 179 16.76 6.80 5.31
CA ALA A 179 18.13 6.63 5.73
C ALA A 179 18.72 5.40 5.01
N GLY A 180 19.86 5.61 4.34
CA GLY A 180 20.63 4.54 3.71
C GLY A 180 21.33 3.66 4.74
#